data_d30c5b03d83b738b0e88107dc522e865
#
_entry.id   d30c5b03d83b738b0e88107dc522e865
#
_cell.length_a   1.000
_cell.length_b   1.000
_cell.length_c   1.000
_cell.angle_alpha   90.00
_cell.angle_beta   90.00
_cell.angle_gamma   90.00
#
_symmetry.space_group_name_H-M   'P 1'
#
loop_
_entity.id
_entity.type
_entity.pdbx_description
1 polymer ?
#
loop_
_entity_poly.entity_id
_entity_poly.type
_entity_poly.pdbx_seq_one_letter_code
_entity_poly.pdbx_strand_id
1 'polypeptide(L)'
;MSRIKLIASDLDGTLLLNGAQKLQPQTCGLIRRLWEEKGILFLAASGRQVDNLERLFAPVKDEIAYLCENGCLCFCGGKKIHQEYMDHSLGQSIIRTIQATEGAEVLLSGVHTSYIQPKDMSYYYHMRDVVGNNVTLVPDILQTEEPYFKVSLYEAGGLHDVSWWQQKFGDQATVVTGGNEWLDCMPKGVNKATALDQILRYLGIAPDEVIAFGDNLNDREMLEMVGIPVAVETAKKEIIRICGRTTDTVEHALEKILRDEFPVQPVS
;
A
#
# COMPACT_ATOMS: atom_id res chain seq x y z
N MET A 1 7.40 26.98 11.35
CA MET A 1 7.25 25.77 10.53
C MET A 1 6.94 24.63 11.49
N SER A 2 5.88 23.85 11.23
CA SER A 2 5.61 22.64 12.03
C SER A 2 6.79 21.68 11.87
N ARG A 3 7.21 21.06 12.96
CA ARG A 3 8.28 20.06 12.94
C ARG A 3 7.69 18.78 12.38
N ILE A 4 8.33 18.15 11.39
CA ILE A 4 7.91 16.86 10.85
C ILE A 4 7.89 15.81 11.97
N LYS A 5 6.80 15.06 12.05
CA LYS A 5 6.57 14.02 13.07
C LYS A 5 6.37 12.63 12.47
N LEU A 6 5.97 12.55 11.20
CA LEU A 6 5.71 11.28 10.53
C LEU A 6 6.22 11.32 9.09
N ILE A 7 6.79 10.20 8.65
CA ILE A 7 7.12 9.92 7.26
C ILE A 7 6.32 8.70 6.83
N ALA A 8 5.44 8.86 5.83
CA ALA A 8 4.73 7.78 5.18
C ALA A 8 5.41 7.45 3.86
N SER A 9 5.64 6.18 3.56
CA SER A 9 6.17 5.75 2.28
C SER A 9 5.37 4.62 1.69
N ASP A 10 4.95 4.78 0.43
CA ASP A 10 4.61 3.64 -0.39
C ASP A 10 5.83 2.71 -0.56
N LEU A 11 5.57 1.45 -0.96
CA LEU A 11 6.60 0.44 -1.11
C LEU A 11 6.94 0.15 -2.58
N ASP A 12 6.00 -0.42 -3.31
CA ASP A 12 6.22 -1.01 -4.63
C ASP A 12 6.33 0.06 -5.72
N GLY A 13 7.54 0.32 -6.20
CA GLY A 13 7.82 1.43 -7.12
C GLY A 13 8.33 2.68 -6.41
N THR A 14 8.24 2.74 -5.06
CA THR A 14 8.67 3.89 -4.23
C THR A 14 9.88 3.53 -3.37
N LEU A 15 9.71 2.78 -2.28
CA LEU A 15 10.81 2.31 -1.43
C LEU A 15 11.49 1.06 -2.03
N LEU A 16 10.72 0.24 -2.75
CA LEU A 16 11.18 -0.93 -3.50
C LEU A 16 11.22 -0.60 -5.00
N LEU A 17 12.29 0.06 -5.42
CA LEU A 17 12.47 0.47 -6.82
C LEU A 17 12.80 -0.74 -7.73
N ASN A 18 12.42 -0.63 -9.01
CA ASN A 18 12.76 -1.59 -10.06
C ASN A 18 12.35 -3.05 -9.75
N GLY A 19 11.24 -3.24 -9.04
CA GLY A 19 10.73 -4.56 -8.69
C GLY A 19 11.53 -5.27 -7.59
N ALA A 20 12.32 -4.54 -6.81
CA ALA A 20 13.06 -5.09 -5.68
C ALA A 20 12.12 -5.78 -4.68
N GLN A 21 12.51 -6.96 -4.20
CA GLN A 21 11.72 -7.73 -3.22
C GLN A 21 12.27 -7.58 -1.78
N LYS A 22 13.32 -6.79 -1.60
CA LYS A 22 13.97 -6.54 -0.30
C LYS A 22 14.33 -5.07 -0.18
N LEU A 23 14.28 -4.56 1.05
CA LEU A 23 14.78 -3.23 1.37
C LEU A 23 16.29 -3.14 1.13
N GLN A 24 16.79 -1.94 0.86
CA GLN A 24 18.22 -1.67 0.85
C GLN A 24 18.80 -1.92 2.27
N PRO A 25 20.07 -2.36 2.38
CA PRO A 25 20.66 -2.73 3.68
C PRO A 25 20.59 -1.62 4.74
N GLN A 26 20.66 -0.35 4.33
CA GLN A 26 20.63 0.81 5.23
C GLN A 26 19.24 1.26 5.65
N THR A 27 18.17 0.86 4.95
CA THR A 27 16.79 1.41 5.13
C THR A 27 16.32 1.30 6.58
N CYS A 28 16.38 0.12 7.19
CA CYS A 28 15.94 -0.07 8.58
C CYS A 28 16.79 0.73 9.57
N GLY A 29 18.10 0.87 9.31
CA GLY A 29 18.97 1.71 10.13
C GLY A 29 18.62 3.20 10.05
N LEU A 30 18.28 3.71 8.86
CA LEU A 30 17.83 5.09 8.68
C LEU A 30 16.50 5.34 9.38
N ILE A 31 15.54 4.41 9.27
CA ILE A 31 14.23 4.48 9.94
C ILE A 31 14.40 4.56 11.46
N ARG A 32 15.24 3.70 12.05
CA ARG A 32 15.53 3.73 13.50
C ARG A 32 16.13 5.06 13.93
N ARG A 33 17.12 5.57 13.20
CA ARG A 33 17.75 6.86 13.46
C ARG A 33 16.78 8.04 13.39
N LEU A 34 15.81 8.01 12.46
CA LEU A 34 14.75 9.04 12.39
C LEU A 34 13.96 9.11 13.70
N TRP A 35 13.61 7.96 14.26
CA TRP A 35 12.93 7.91 15.53
C TRP A 35 13.84 8.37 16.70
N GLU A 36 15.04 7.79 16.82
CA GLU A 36 15.95 8.05 17.94
C GLU A 36 16.50 9.48 17.94
N GLU A 37 16.89 10.03 16.78
CA GLU A 37 17.55 11.34 16.67
C GLU A 37 16.56 12.49 16.49
N LYS A 38 15.41 12.25 15.84
CA LYS A 38 14.47 13.30 15.45
C LYS A 38 13.08 13.14 16.06
N GLY A 39 12.73 11.97 16.61
CA GLY A 39 11.38 11.64 17.04
C GLY A 39 10.37 11.57 15.88
N ILE A 40 10.84 11.17 14.70
CA ILE A 40 10.01 11.03 13.49
C ILE A 40 9.61 9.56 13.34
N LEU A 41 8.31 9.28 13.36
CA LEU A 41 7.78 7.94 13.14
C LEU A 41 7.76 7.62 11.64
N PHE A 42 8.16 6.41 11.27
CA PHE A 42 8.01 5.89 9.92
C PHE A 42 6.73 5.07 9.79
N LEU A 43 6.03 5.21 8.66
CA LEU A 43 4.83 4.46 8.30
C LEU A 43 5.03 3.84 6.91
N ALA A 44 4.95 2.51 6.84
CA ALA A 44 4.90 1.77 5.59
C ALA A 44 3.45 1.71 5.09
N ALA A 45 3.18 2.27 3.89
CA ALA A 45 1.83 2.38 3.32
C ALA A 45 1.73 1.56 2.02
N SER A 46 1.12 0.37 2.07
CA SER A 46 1.15 -0.58 0.95
C SER A 46 -0.17 -1.31 0.73
N GLY A 47 -0.34 -1.84 -0.50
CA GLY A 47 -1.37 -2.82 -0.83
C GLY A 47 -1.08 -4.24 -0.34
N ARG A 48 0.12 -4.48 0.22
CA ARG A 48 0.56 -5.79 0.71
C ARG A 48 -0.11 -6.17 2.04
N GLN A 49 -0.13 -7.48 2.32
CA GLN A 49 -0.54 -8.04 3.62
C GLN A 49 0.40 -7.61 4.75
N VAL A 50 -0.12 -7.53 5.98
CA VAL A 50 0.67 -7.18 7.17
C VAL A 50 1.87 -8.12 7.37
N ASP A 51 1.69 -9.44 7.23
CA ASP A 51 2.77 -10.44 7.38
C ASP A 51 3.92 -10.20 6.41
N ASN A 52 3.61 -9.73 5.18
CA ASN A 52 4.60 -9.39 4.18
C ASN A 52 5.41 -8.16 4.61
N LEU A 53 4.71 -7.12 5.13
CA LEU A 53 5.35 -5.91 5.63
C LEU A 53 6.21 -6.18 6.88
N GLU A 54 5.71 -6.94 7.85
CA GLU A 54 6.47 -7.30 9.06
C GLU A 54 7.73 -8.09 8.74
N ARG A 55 7.69 -8.99 7.75
CA ARG A 55 8.90 -9.69 7.27
C ARG A 55 9.89 -8.74 6.61
N LEU A 56 9.39 -7.80 5.80
CA LEU A 56 10.21 -6.84 5.08
C LEU A 56 10.92 -5.89 6.04
N PHE A 57 10.22 -5.42 7.06
CA PHE A 57 10.73 -4.52 8.08
C PHE A 57 11.17 -5.23 9.38
N ALA A 58 11.47 -6.54 9.34
CA ALA A 58 11.75 -7.34 10.52
C ALA A 58 12.70 -6.69 11.56
N PRO A 59 13.78 -5.97 11.19
CA PRO A 59 14.66 -5.31 12.18
C PRO A 59 14.01 -4.15 12.93
N VAL A 60 12.93 -3.57 12.43
CA VAL A 60 12.23 -2.38 13.00
C VAL A 60 10.72 -2.55 13.06
N LYS A 61 10.22 -3.78 12.94
CA LYS A 61 8.79 -4.07 12.76
C LYS A 61 7.90 -3.53 13.89
N ASP A 62 8.40 -3.50 15.11
CA ASP A 62 7.67 -3.01 16.28
C ASP A 62 7.88 -1.50 16.54
N GLU A 63 8.76 -0.86 15.75
CA GLU A 63 9.15 0.55 15.87
C GLU A 63 8.42 1.46 14.88
N ILE A 64 7.68 0.88 13.90
CA ILE A 64 7.02 1.62 12.83
C ILE A 64 5.51 1.42 12.83
N ALA A 65 4.81 2.26 12.06
CA ALA A 65 3.39 2.08 11.77
C ALA A 65 3.20 1.40 10.41
N TYR A 66 2.05 0.74 10.23
CA TYR A 66 1.68 0.06 9.01
C TYR A 66 0.30 0.49 8.53
N LEU A 67 0.21 0.73 7.25
CA LEU A 67 -1.00 0.83 6.48
C LEU A 67 -0.94 -0.31 5.44
N CYS A 68 -1.79 -1.31 5.62
CA CYS A 68 -1.82 -2.54 4.84
C CYS A 68 -3.06 -2.59 3.96
N GLU A 69 -3.06 -3.47 2.96
CA GLU A 69 -4.22 -3.73 2.09
C GLU A 69 -4.81 -2.43 1.49
N ASN A 70 -3.94 -1.49 1.07
CA ASN A 70 -4.31 -0.16 0.56
C ASN A 70 -5.17 0.69 1.52
N GLY A 71 -5.12 0.41 2.82
CA GLY A 71 -5.84 1.18 3.84
C GLY A 71 -6.95 0.43 4.57
N CYS A 72 -7.26 -0.80 4.16
CA CYS A 72 -8.26 -1.59 4.87
C CYS A 72 -7.82 -2.00 6.29
N LEU A 73 -6.51 -1.98 6.59
CA LEU A 73 -5.96 -2.42 7.86
C LEU A 73 -4.78 -1.54 8.29
N CYS A 74 -4.79 -1.04 9.53
CA CYS A 74 -3.73 -0.18 10.06
C CYS A 74 -3.26 -0.61 11.44
N PHE A 75 -1.94 -0.53 11.65
CA PHE A 75 -1.30 -0.78 12.94
C PHE A 75 -0.35 0.36 13.32
N CYS A 76 -0.23 0.60 14.63
CA CYS A 76 0.78 1.49 15.20
C CYS A 76 1.20 0.97 16.56
N GLY A 77 2.52 0.78 16.80
CA GLY A 77 3.05 0.23 18.04
C GLY A 77 2.47 -1.14 18.38
N GLY A 78 2.31 -2.02 17.39
CA GLY A 78 1.71 -3.35 17.54
C GLY A 78 0.20 -3.36 17.79
N LYS A 79 -0.45 -2.19 17.89
CA LYS A 79 -1.89 -2.08 18.11
C LYS A 79 -2.61 -1.83 16.79
N LYS A 80 -3.68 -2.58 16.56
CA LYS A 80 -4.59 -2.35 15.44
C LYS A 80 -5.39 -1.06 15.68
N ILE A 81 -5.23 -0.09 14.75
CA ILE A 81 -5.85 1.23 14.83
C ILE A 81 -7.14 1.29 14.01
N HIS A 82 -7.13 0.67 12.84
CA HIS A 82 -8.25 0.68 11.91
C HIS A 82 -8.35 -0.64 11.18
N GLN A 83 -9.58 -1.07 10.89
CA GLN A 83 -9.86 -2.15 9.96
C GLN A 83 -11.21 -1.93 9.29
N GLU A 84 -11.31 -2.26 8.02
CA GLU A 84 -12.56 -2.20 7.26
C GLU A 84 -12.65 -3.41 6.32
N TYR A 85 -13.80 -4.10 6.34
CA TYR A 85 -14.02 -5.30 5.56
C TYR A 85 -14.90 -5.01 4.34
N MET A 86 -14.64 -5.74 3.27
CA MET A 86 -15.50 -5.77 2.10
C MET A 86 -16.88 -6.32 2.46
N ASP A 87 -17.95 -5.72 1.91
CA ASP A 87 -19.27 -6.36 1.93
C ASP A 87 -19.21 -7.72 1.25
N HIS A 88 -19.71 -8.74 1.93
CA HIS A 88 -19.58 -10.12 1.47
C HIS A 88 -20.30 -10.36 0.14
N SER A 89 -21.49 -9.81 -0.06
CA SER A 89 -22.28 -9.98 -1.29
C SER A 89 -21.62 -9.29 -2.48
N LEU A 90 -21.11 -8.09 -2.25
CA LEU A 90 -20.32 -7.34 -3.25
C LEU A 90 -19.04 -8.09 -3.61
N GLY A 91 -18.29 -8.57 -2.61
CA GLY A 91 -17.07 -9.35 -2.82
C GLY A 91 -17.33 -10.60 -3.63
N GLN A 92 -18.39 -11.36 -3.34
CA GLN A 92 -18.80 -12.52 -4.15
C GLN A 92 -19.13 -12.14 -5.60
N SER A 93 -19.78 -10.99 -5.84
CA SER A 93 -20.08 -10.50 -7.19
C SER A 93 -18.80 -10.18 -7.95
N ILE A 94 -17.82 -9.55 -7.30
CA ILE A 94 -16.50 -9.25 -7.88
C ILE A 94 -15.77 -10.55 -8.21
N ILE A 95 -15.69 -11.51 -7.25
CA ILE A 95 -15.05 -12.81 -7.44
C ILE A 95 -15.62 -13.53 -8.67
N ARG A 96 -16.95 -13.67 -8.77
CA ARG A 96 -17.60 -14.30 -9.93
C ARG A 96 -17.25 -13.61 -11.25
N THR A 97 -17.15 -12.29 -11.22
CA THR A 97 -16.79 -11.51 -12.40
C THR A 97 -15.34 -11.80 -12.82
N ILE A 98 -14.40 -11.84 -11.87
CA ILE A 98 -12.99 -12.18 -12.16
C ILE A 98 -12.88 -13.63 -12.66
N GLN A 99 -13.58 -14.57 -12.02
CA GLN A 99 -13.57 -15.97 -12.45
C GLN A 99 -14.08 -16.15 -13.89
N ALA A 100 -15.05 -15.34 -14.32
CA ALA A 100 -15.58 -15.33 -15.67
C ALA A 100 -14.68 -14.61 -16.71
N THR A 101 -13.68 -13.86 -16.25
CA THR A 101 -12.75 -13.12 -17.10
C THR A 101 -11.60 -14.04 -17.52
N GLU A 102 -11.37 -14.19 -18.82
CA GLU A 102 -10.27 -15.00 -19.35
C GLU A 102 -8.90 -14.41 -18.94
N GLY A 103 -7.97 -15.25 -18.54
CA GLY A 103 -6.61 -14.84 -18.14
C GLY A 103 -6.52 -14.19 -16.75
N ALA A 104 -7.64 -13.84 -16.11
CA ALA A 104 -7.65 -13.22 -14.80
C ALA A 104 -7.70 -14.26 -13.67
N GLU A 105 -6.96 -13.99 -12.59
CA GLU A 105 -6.92 -14.77 -11.36
C GLU A 105 -7.42 -13.95 -10.17
N VAL A 106 -7.99 -14.63 -9.17
CA VAL A 106 -8.53 -14.01 -7.94
C VAL A 106 -7.56 -14.14 -6.79
N LEU A 107 -7.33 -13.06 -6.05
CA LEU A 107 -6.79 -13.08 -4.70
C LEU A 107 -7.81 -12.48 -3.74
N LEU A 108 -8.24 -13.24 -2.74
CA LEU A 108 -9.14 -12.79 -1.68
C LEU A 108 -8.34 -12.57 -0.41
N SER A 109 -8.12 -11.31 -0.02
CA SER A 109 -7.33 -10.95 1.17
C SER A 109 -8.16 -11.09 2.45
N GLY A 110 -8.10 -12.26 3.07
CA GLY A 110 -8.72 -12.56 4.37
C GLY A 110 -7.92 -12.02 5.56
N VAL A 111 -8.47 -12.21 6.76
CA VAL A 111 -7.85 -11.75 8.02
C VAL A 111 -6.57 -12.52 8.35
N HIS A 112 -6.54 -13.82 8.08
CA HIS A 112 -5.43 -14.70 8.45
C HIS A 112 -4.56 -15.11 7.26
N THR A 113 -5.11 -15.10 6.06
CA THR A 113 -4.42 -15.55 4.85
C THR A 113 -5.08 -14.93 3.61
N SER A 114 -4.40 -14.96 2.47
CA SER A 114 -5.08 -14.77 1.19
C SER A 114 -5.58 -16.12 0.69
N TYR A 115 -6.85 -16.14 0.27
CA TYR A 115 -7.47 -17.31 -0.34
C TYR A 115 -7.37 -17.23 -1.86
N ILE A 116 -7.03 -18.35 -2.48
CA ILE A 116 -6.98 -18.48 -3.93
C ILE A 116 -7.59 -19.80 -4.38
N GLN A 117 -8.27 -19.74 -5.52
CA GLN A 117 -8.74 -20.86 -6.31
C GLN A 117 -8.20 -20.69 -7.73
N PRO A 118 -6.92 -21.04 -7.97
CA PRO A 118 -6.25 -20.72 -9.22
C PRO A 118 -6.83 -21.51 -10.39
N LYS A 119 -6.95 -20.87 -11.56
CA LYS A 119 -7.23 -21.54 -12.84
C LYS A 119 -6.02 -22.35 -13.30
N ASP A 120 -4.82 -21.85 -13.00
CA ASP A 120 -3.54 -22.51 -13.22
C ASP A 120 -2.66 -22.47 -11.97
N MET A 121 -2.04 -23.60 -11.60
CA MET A 121 -1.19 -23.71 -10.42
C MET A 121 0.06 -22.82 -10.46
N SER A 122 0.46 -22.32 -11.61
CA SER A 122 1.55 -21.34 -11.72
C SER A 122 1.24 -20.06 -10.93
N TYR A 123 -0.04 -19.64 -10.88
CA TYR A 123 -0.47 -18.50 -10.08
C TYR A 123 -0.25 -18.74 -8.58
N TYR A 124 -0.55 -19.95 -8.06
CA TYR A 124 -0.26 -20.29 -6.67
C TYR A 124 1.22 -20.18 -6.34
N TYR A 125 2.07 -20.76 -7.20
CA TYR A 125 3.53 -20.69 -6.99
C TYR A 125 4.04 -19.25 -7.12
N HIS A 126 3.51 -18.46 -8.04
CA HIS A 126 3.84 -17.04 -8.17
C HIS A 126 3.51 -16.28 -6.88
N MET A 127 2.30 -16.45 -6.33
CA MET A 127 1.87 -15.78 -5.11
C MET A 127 2.67 -16.16 -3.89
N ARG A 128 2.99 -17.45 -3.74
CA ARG A 128 3.75 -17.96 -2.60
C ARG A 128 5.25 -17.63 -2.68
N ASP A 129 5.86 -17.87 -3.83
CA ASP A 129 7.32 -17.91 -3.96
C ASP A 129 7.92 -16.60 -4.48
N VAL A 130 7.17 -15.84 -5.29
CA VAL A 130 7.62 -14.57 -5.88
C VAL A 130 7.07 -13.39 -5.10
N VAL A 131 5.74 -13.29 -4.94
CA VAL A 131 5.11 -12.20 -4.19
C VAL A 131 5.33 -12.36 -2.68
N GLY A 132 5.46 -13.63 -2.21
CA GLY A 132 5.71 -13.94 -0.80
C GLY A 132 4.48 -13.78 0.09
N ASN A 133 3.28 -13.87 -0.46
CA ASN A 133 2.06 -13.84 0.32
C ASN A 133 1.85 -15.13 1.12
N ASN A 134 1.21 -15.00 2.27
CA ASN A 134 0.60 -16.12 2.96
C ASN A 134 -0.67 -16.50 2.19
N VAL A 135 -0.68 -17.65 1.51
CA VAL A 135 -1.78 -18.06 0.64
C VAL A 135 -2.32 -19.44 1.00
N THR A 136 -3.63 -19.58 0.99
CA THR A 136 -4.37 -20.83 1.22
C THR A 136 -5.15 -21.19 -0.04
N LEU A 137 -4.91 -22.41 -0.54
CA LEU A 137 -5.71 -23.00 -1.62
C LEU A 137 -7.06 -23.42 -1.08
N VAL A 138 -8.13 -23.03 -1.77
CA VAL A 138 -9.51 -23.46 -1.45
C VAL A 138 -10.17 -24.09 -2.67
N PRO A 139 -11.04 -25.09 -2.48
CA PRO A 139 -11.76 -25.74 -3.58
C PRO A 139 -12.83 -24.83 -4.20
N ASP A 140 -13.40 -23.92 -3.41
CA ASP A 140 -14.38 -22.93 -3.85
C ASP A 140 -14.19 -21.66 -3.02
N ILE A 141 -13.64 -20.62 -3.65
CA ILE A 141 -13.35 -19.33 -3.00
C ILE A 141 -14.64 -18.59 -2.57
N LEU A 142 -15.77 -18.88 -3.22
CA LEU A 142 -17.08 -18.32 -2.87
C LEU A 142 -17.63 -18.85 -1.54
N GLN A 143 -17.09 -19.96 -1.02
CA GLN A 143 -17.45 -20.52 0.27
C GLN A 143 -16.59 -20.02 1.44
N THR A 144 -15.74 -19.00 1.19
CA THR A 144 -14.95 -18.40 2.27
C THR A 144 -15.85 -17.59 3.18
N GLU A 145 -15.99 -18.02 4.43
CA GLU A 145 -16.85 -17.38 5.46
C GLU A 145 -16.08 -16.32 6.28
N GLU A 146 -14.74 -16.37 6.26
CA GLU A 146 -13.90 -15.39 6.94
C GLU A 146 -14.14 -13.97 6.38
N PRO A 147 -14.23 -12.94 7.23
CA PRO A 147 -14.19 -11.56 6.76
C PRO A 147 -12.92 -11.28 5.95
N TYR A 148 -13.04 -10.50 4.90
CA TYR A 148 -11.92 -10.17 4.04
C TYR A 148 -11.87 -8.67 3.73
N PHE A 149 -10.66 -8.17 3.50
CA PHE A 149 -10.39 -6.76 3.30
C PHE A 149 -10.65 -6.31 1.87
N LYS A 150 -10.19 -7.12 0.91
CA LYS A 150 -10.31 -6.79 -0.52
C LYS A 150 -10.37 -8.02 -1.40
N VAL A 151 -10.84 -7.83 -2.61
CA VAL A 151 -10.76 -8.78 -3.71
C VAL A 151 -9.86 -8.19 -4.78
N SER A 152 -8.78 -8.88 -5.12
CA SER A 152 -7.85 -8.45 -6.16
C SER A 152 -7.98 -9.31 -7.40
N LEU A 153 -7.92 -8.66 -8.56
CA LEU A 153 -7.72 -9.28 -9.85
C LEU A 153 -6.24 -9.23 -10.21
N TYR A 154 -5.71 -10.33 -10.68
CA TYR A 154 -4.36 -10.43 -11.24
C TYR A 154 -4.43 -10.90 -12.69
N GLU A 155 -3.75 -10.19 -13.60
CA GLU A 155 -3.58 -10.56 -15.00
C GLU A 155 -2.10 -10.55 -15.35
N ALA A 156 -1.54 -11.74 -15.61
CA ALA A 156 -0.15 -11.88 -16.01
C ALA A 156 0.12 -11.13 -17.34
N GLY A 157 1.15 -10.29 -17.33
CA GLY A 157 1.52 -9.48 -18.50
C GLY A 157 0.80 -8.16 -18.64
N GLY A 158 -0.11 -7.82 -17.74
CA GLY A 158 -0.74 -6.51 -17.61
C GLY A 158 -2.26 -6.52 -17.66
N LEU A 159 -2.84 -5.56 -16.96
CA LEU A 159 -4.28 -5.39 -16.84
C LEU A 159 -4.93 -5.01 -18.18
N HIS A 160 -6.03 -5.67 -18.49
CA HIS A 160 -6.92 -5.32 -19.56
C HIS A 160 -8.11 -4.51 -19.01
N ASP A 161 -8.51 -3.45 -19.71
CA ASP A 161 -9.73 -2.67 -19.49
C ASP A 161 -10.03 -2.27 -18.04
N VAL A 162 -9.08 -1.62 -17.37
CA VAL A 162 -9.23 -1.05 -16.01
C VAL A 162 -10.49 -0.16 -15.92
N SER A 163 -10.79 0.57 -16.98
CA SER A 163 -11.94 1.48 -17.03
C SER A 163 -13.28 0.76 -16.90
N TRP A 164 -13.39 -0.44 -17.48
CA TRP A 164 -14.59 -1.27 -17.36
C TRP A 164 -14.82 -1.72 -15.90
N TRP A 165 -13.77 -2.13 -15.20
CA TRP A 165 -13.86 -2.49 -13.77
C TRP A 165 -14.29 -1.32 -12.92
N GLN A 166 -13.72 -0.13 -13.16
CA GLN A 166 -14.10 1.11 -12.48
C GLN A 166 -15.54 1.51 -12.76
N GLN A 167 -16.04 1.40 -14.00
CA GLN A 167 -17.43 1.67 -14.32
C GLN A 167 -18.38 0.67 -13.68
N LYS A 168 -18.00 -0.63 -13.66
CA LYS A 168 -18.87 -1.68 -13.15
C LYS A 168 -19.02 -1.67 -11.64
N PHE A 169 -17.93 -1.46 -10.91
CA PHE A 169 -17.90 -1.59 -9.44
C PHE A 169 -17.62 -0.27 -8.71
N GLY A 170 -17.18 0.78 -9.39
CA GLY A 170 -16.73 2.02 -8.76
C GLY A 170 -17.78 2.78 -7.97
N ASP A 171 -19.09 2.54 -8.19
CA ASP A 171 -20.15 3.10 -7.35
C ASP A 171 -20.25 2.42 -5.98
N GLN A 172 -19.87 1.15 -5.88
CA GLN A 172 -20.00 0.31 -4.69
C GLN A 172 -18.69 -0.01 -4.00
N ALA A 173 -17.57 0.05 -4.72
CA ALA A 173 -16.22 -0.24 -4.24
C ALA A 173 -15.24 0.86 -4.63
N THR A 174 -14.14 0.97 -3.90
CA THR A 174 -12.93 1.66 -4.38
C THR A 174 -12.15 0.70 -5.27
N VAL A 175 -11.92 1.08 -6.52
CA VAL A 175 -11.25 0.26 -7.54
C VAL A 175 -9.97 0.97 -7.97
N VAL A 176 -8.82 0.42 -7.63
CA VAL A 176 -7.50 0.99 -7.90
C VAL A 176 -6.54 -0.03 -8.52
N THR A 177 -5.53 0.47 -9.22
CA THR A 177 -4.45 -0.38 -9.73
C THR A 177 -3.26 -0.38 -8.79
N GLY A 178 -2.72 -1.57 -8.48
CA GLY A 178 -1.51 -1.79 -7.72
C GLY A 178 -0.34 -2.21 -8.61
N GLY A 179 0.08 -1.34 -9.53
CA GLY A 179 1.05 -1.68 -10.58
C GLY A 179 0.39 -2.02 -11.91
N ASN A 180 1.08 -2.82 -12.75
CA ASN A 180 0.61 -3.12 -14.11
C ASN A 180 -0.30 -4.35 -14.19
N GLU A 181 -0.20 -5.29 -13.24
CA GLU A 181 -0.87 -6.60 -13.28
C GLU A 181 -1.97 -6.75 -12.23
N TRP A 182 -2.14 -5.75 -11.34
CA TRP A 182 -3.04 -5.81 -10.20
C TRP A 182 -4.12 -4.76 -10.24
N LEU A 183 -5.35 -5.19 -9.98
CA LEU A 183 -6.48 -4.31 -9.72
C LEU A 183 -7.14 -4.74 -8.41
N ASP A 184 -7.18 -3.83 -7.44
CA ASP A 184 -7.75 -4.04 -6.12
C ASP A 184 -9.15 -3.43 -6.03
N CYS A 185 -10.12 -4.23 -5.58
CA CYS A 185 -11.45 -3.80 -5.20
C CYS A 185 -11.55 -3.82 -3.67
N MET A 186 -11.76 -2.65 -3.06
CA MET A 186 -11.81 -2.45 -1.61
C MET A 186 -13.17 -1.87 -1.19
N PRO A 187 -13.51 -1.84 0.10
CA PRO A 187 -14.67 -1.12 0.59
C PRO A 187 -14.72 0.31 0.05
N LYS A 188 -15.91 0.80 -0.25
CA LYS A 188 -16.09 2.13 -0.85
C LYS A 188 -15.55 3.23 0.06
N GLY A 189 -14.69 4.09 -0.50
CA GLY A 189 -14.07 5.20 0.21
C GLY A 189 -12.77 4.85 0.93
N VAL A 190 -12.42 3.57 1.07
CA VAL A 190 -11.13 3.16 1.64
C VAL A 190 -10.02 3.43 0.61
N ASN A 191 -8.98 4.13 1.06
CA ASN A 191 -7.75 4.38 0.32
C ASN A 191 -6.62 4.72 1.30
N LYS A 192 -5.40 4.92 0.81
CA LYS A 192 -4.25 5.25 1.66
C LYS A 192 -4.42 6.56 2.45
N ALA A 193 -5.14 7.55 1.92
CA ALA A 193 -5.37 8.81 2.62
C ALA A 193 -6.33 8.65 3.80
N THR A 194 -7.48 7.98 3.59
CA THR A 194 -8.46 7.75 4.66
C THR A 194 -7.85 6.93 5.80
N ALA A 195 -7.00 5.97 5.49
CA ALA A 195 -6.28 5.17 6.47
C ALA A 195 -5.17 5.96 7.19
N LEU A 196 -4.41 6.77 6.46
CA LEU A 196 -3.42 7.68 7.06
C LEU A 196 -4.10 8.66 8.02
N ASP A 197 -5.25 9.22 7.68
CA ASP A 197 -6.02 10.11 8.55
C ASP A 197 -6.38 9.44 9.88
N GLN A 198 -6.76 8.15 9.89
CA GLN A 198 -7.01 7.39 11.12
C GLN A 198 -5.77 7.28 12.01
N ILE A 199 -4.60 7.02 11.40
CA ILE A 199 -3.32 6.97 12.14
C ILE A 199 -2.95 8.34 12.67
N LEU A 200 -3.08 9.40 11.86
CA LEU A 200 -2.77 10.76 12.27
C LEU A 200 -3.63 11.24 13.43
N ARG A 201 -4.94 10.96 13.38
CA ARG A 201 -5.87 11.23 14.50
C ARG A 201 -5.50 10.48 15.76
N TYR A 202 -5.14 9.20 15.63
CA TYR A 202 -4.70 8.39 16.78
C TYR A 202 -3.44 8.94 17.44
N LEU A 203 -2.50 9.47 16.64
CA LEU A 203 -1.23 10.02 17.11
C LEU A 203 -1.29 11.51 17.50
N GLY A 204 -2.36 12.22 17.15
CA GLY A 204 -2.45 13.67 17.33
C GLY A 204 -1.46 14.44 16.45
N ILE A 205 -1.23 13.94 15.22
CA ILE A 205 -0.33 14.55 14.22
C ILE A 205 -1.19 15.26 13.17
N ALA A 206 -0.84 16.49 12.83
CA ALA A 206 -1.50 17.22 11.75
C ALA A 206 -0.91 16.85 10.38
N PRO A 207 -1.72 16.87 9.29
CA PRO A 207 -1.22 16.54 7.95
C PRO A 207 -0.01 17.36 7.49
N ASP A 208 0.12 18.62 7.92
CA ASP A 208 1.25 19.50 7.62
C ASP A 208 2.55 19.13 8.35
N GLU A 209 2.50 18.17 9.30
CA GLU A 209 3.64 17.59 9.99
C GLU A 209 4.11 16.27 9.35
N VAL A 210 3.59 15.94 8.13
CA VAL A 210 3.84 14.66 7.46
C VAL A 210 4.58 14.86 6.13
N ILE A 211 5.59 14.03 5.91
CA ILE A 211 6.18 13.80 4.58
C ILE A 211 5.58 12.47 4.04
N ALA A 212 5.13 12.45 2.78
CA ALA A 212 4.71 11.20 2.15
C ALA A 212 5.42 10.98 0.82
N PHE A 213 5.84 9.72 0.58
CA PHE A 213 6.47 9.27 -0.65
C PHE A 213 5.54 8.34 -1.43
N GLY A 214 5.51 8.49 -2.76
CA GLY A 214 4.70 7.64 -3.63
C GLY A 214 5.11 7.74 -5.09
N ASP A 215 4.56 6.86 -5.92
CA ASP A 215 4.87 6.80 -7.35
C ASP A 215 3.64 6.60 -8.25
N ASN A 216 2.52 6.10 -7.71
CA ASN A 216 1.40 5.63 -8.49
C ASN A 216 0.06 6.27 -8.07
N LEU A 217 -1.00 6.02 -8.85
CA LEU A 217 -2.31 6.66 -8.66
C LEU A 217 -3.01 6.26 -7.35
N ASN A 218 -2.71 5.09 -6.78
CA ASN A 218 -3.21 4.70 -5.46
C ASN A 218 -2.57 5.49 -4.29
N ASP A 219 -1.52 6.30 -4.57
CA ASP A 219 -0.90 7.20 -3.59
C ASP A 219 -1.47 8.61 -3.65
N ARG A 220 -2.21 8.94 -4.73
CA ARG A 220 -2.63 10.28 -5.06
C ARG A 220 -3.26 11.01 -3.88
N GLU A 221 -4.32 10.44 -3.31
CA GLU A 221 -5.08 11.07 -2.23
C GLU A 221 -4.21 11.25 -0.97
N MET A 222 -3.31 10.29 -0.69
CA MET A 222 -2.35 10.39 0.41
C MET A 222 -1.37 11.54 0.19
N LEU A 223 -0.83 11.68 -1.03
CA LEU A 223 0.10 12.75 -1.39
C LEU A 223 -0.57 14.13 -1.41
N GLU A 224 -1.82 14.21 -1.88
CA GLU A 224 -2.60 15.46 -1.86
C GLU A 224 -2.98 15.92 -0.43
N MET A 225 -3.04 14.99 0.53
CA MET A 225 -3.46 15.27 1.91
C MET A 225 -2.33 15.84 2.79
N VAL A 226 -1.08 15.46 2.55
CA VAL A 226 0.05 15.77 3.45
C VAL A 226 0.72 17.11 3.14
N GLY A 227 1.40 17.67 4.14
CA GLY A 227 2.12 18.93 3.98
C GLY A 227 3.32 18.88 3.04
N ILE A 228 3.99 17.71 2.94
CA ILE A 228 5.19 17.55 2.12
C ILE A 228 5.07 16.26 1.28
N PRO A 229 4.38 16.31 0.12
CA PRO A 229 4.38 15.20 -0.82
C PRO A 229 5.69 15.14 -1.60
N VAL A 230 6.19 13.93 -1.87
CA VAL A 230 7.43 13.68 -2.61
C VAL A 230 7.21 12.51 -3.56
N ALA A 231 7.46 12.68 -4.84
CA ALA A 231 7.47 11.60 -5.81
C ALA A 231 8.88 11.02 -5.94
N VAL A 232 9.00 9.72 -6.22
CA VAL A 232 10.27 9.20 -6.77
C VAL A 232 10.39 9.63 -8.24
N GLU A 233 11.61 9.72 -8.75
CA GLU A 233 11.87 10.18 -10.14
C GLU A 233 11.22 9.27 -11.20
N THR A 234 11.01 7.99 -10.86
CA THR A 234 10.37 6.98 -11.71
C THR A 234 8.84 6.99 -11.63
N ALA A 235 8.25 7.84 -10.78
CA ALA A 235 6.82 7.94 -10.58
C ALA A 235 6.06 8.35 -11.87
N LYS A 236 4.77 8.06 -11.89
CA LYS A 236 3.89 8.55 -12.96
C LYS A 236 3.93 10.07 -13.04
N LYS A 237 3.94 10.62 -14.27
CA LYS A 237 4.00 12.07 -14.51
C LYS A 237 2.94 12.88 -13.77
N GLU A 238 1.77 12.28 -13.53
CA GLU A 238 0.69 12.88 -12.76
C GLU A 238 1.09 13.04 -11.29
N ILE A 239 1.69 12.03 -10.70
CA ILE A 239 2.19 12.05 -9.30
C ILE A 239 3.33 13.05 -9.14
N ILE A 240 4.29 13.08 -10.07
CA ILE A 240 5.36 14.09 -10.07
C ILE A 240 4.78 15.51 -10.08
N ARG A 241 3.71 15.73 -10.88
CA ARG A 241 3.06 17.06 -10.97
C ARG A 241 2.33 17.43 -9.68
N ILE A 242 1.65 16.47 -9.03
CA ILE A 242 0.98 16.68 -7.74
C ILE A 242 1.99 17.03 -6.65
N CYS A 243 3.09 16.28 -6.56
CA CYS A 243 4.10 16.49 -5.53
C CYS A 243 4.91 17.79 -5.73
N GLY A 244 5.17 18.19 -6.99
CA GLY A 244 6.05 19.31 -7.32
C GLY A 244 7.50 19.13 -6.84
N ARG A 245 7.83 17.94 -6.30
CA ARG A 245 9.12 17.58 -5.70
C ARG A 245 9.43 16.12 -5.97
N THR A 246 10.69 15.82 -6.28
CA THR A 246 11.16 14.45 -6.52
C THR A 246 12.39 14.09 -5.69
N THR A 247 12.60 12.80 -5.53
CA THR A 247 13.83 12.19 -5.01
C THR A 247 14.21 11.00 -5.87
N ASP A 248 15.49 10.70 -5.97
CA ASP A 248 16.00 9.49 -6.65
C ASP A 248 15.63 8.22 -5.87
N THR A 249 15.83 8.25 -4.53
CA THR A 249 15.42 7.18 -3.62
C THR A 249 14.82 7.75 -2.33
N VAL A 250 13.99 6.97 -1.66
CA VAL A 250 13.46 7.33 -0.34
C VAL A 250 14.62 7.40 0.66
N GLU A 251 15.56 6.47 0.64
CA GLU A 251 16.71 6.44 1.55
C GLU A 251 17.55 7.72 1.47
N HIS A 252 17.80 8.24 0.27
CA HIS A 252 18.49 9.51 0.10
C HIS A 252 17.73 10.69 0.72
N ALA A 253 16.40 10.70 0.58
CA ALA A 253 15.58 11.70 1.25
C ALA A 253 15.64 11.56 2.79
N LEU A 254 15.59 10.31 3.32
CA LEU A 254 15.74 10.06 4.77
C LEU A 254 17.09 10.54 5.31
N GLU A 255 18.19 10.31 4.56
CA GLU A 255 19.50 10.84 4.93
C GLU A 255 19.55 12.37 4.99
N LYS A 256 18.95 13.04 4.00
CA LYS A 256 18.84 14.52 4.00
C LYS A 256 18.01 15.04 5.17
N ILE A 257 16.92 14.33 5.53
CA ILE A 257 16.09 14.70 6.69
C ILE A 257 16.91 14.57 7.98
N LEU A 258 17.68 13.49 8.13
CA LEU A 258 18.55 13.31 9.29
C LEU A 258 19.60 14.41 9.44
N ARG A 259 20.12 14.94 8.31
CA ARG A 259 21.12 16.04 8.28
C ARG A 259 20.49 17.43 8.32
N ASP A 260 19.17 17.57 8.41
CA ASP A 260 18.42 18.83 8.29
C ASP A 260 18.61 19.54 6.92
N GLU A 261 18.93 18.79 5.87
CA GLU A 261 19.19 19.27 4.50
C GLU A 261 17.98 19.09 3.56
N PHE A 262 16.92 18.42 4.02
CA PHE A 262 15.74 18.18 3.19
C PHE A 262 14.90 19.46 3.05
N PRO A 263 14.59 19.89 1.82
CA PRO A 263 13.82 21.11 1.60
C PRO A 263 12.37 20.92 2.03
N VAL A 264 11.96 21.51 3.14
CA VAL A 264 10.59 21.46 3.68
C VAL A 264 9.67 22.56 3.10
N GLN A 265 10.19 23.49 2.31
CA GLN A 265 9.37 24.49 1.61
C GLN A 265 8.92 23.97 0.24
N PRO A 266 7.70 24.36 -0.24
CA PRO A 266 7.31 24.09 -1.62
C PRO A 266 8.36 24.65 -2.58
N VAL A 267 8.70 23.89 -3.62
CA VAL A 267 9.49 24.41 -4.73
C VAL A 267 8.61 25.42 -5.45
N SER A 268 9.02 26.69 -5.43
CA SER A 268 8.32 27.83 -6.05
C SER A 268 8.27 27.68 -7.58
#